data_e808f8e86d6a5645fd0836802471ef85
#
_entry.id   e808f8e86d6a5645fd0836802471ef85
#
_cell.length_a   1.000
_cell.length_b   1.000
_cell.length_c   1.000
_cell.angle_alpha   90.00
_cell.angle_beta   90.00
_cell.angle_gamma   90.00
#
_symmetry.space_group_name_H-M   'P 1'
#
loop_
_entity.id
_entity.type
_entity.pdbx_description
1 polymer ?
#
loop_
_entity_poly.entity_id
_entity_poly.type
_entity_poly.pdbx_seq_one_letter_code
_entity_poly.pdbx_strand_id
1 'polypeptide(L)'
;MKKVTLYDVAKQAGVSPKTVSRVINNEASVSDQKRQVVLGVVKKLGYKPNNSARSLRNKRAYSIALLYDNLSPAYILDLQAGLLSVCEQAHYNLLIKDCNFNNKVLIDQVSELLENTKVDGFVLSPPISDNKRLIKLLLEKQCPFVRIAPLDGSLISPFVLADDCELAREVTDYLIGLGHERIAFIAGDKTHSASIERLAGYKQALESASISFDEKLLEQGDFSFESGEQCALNLLDKAIRPSAIFASNDYMAAGVMKVAQKLGLAVPNDLSVVGFDLSLIHI
;
A
#
# COMPACT_ATOMS: atom_id res chain seq x y z
N MET A 1 31.72 -6.06 22.81
CA MET A 1 32.20 -4.76 22.26
C MET A 1 31.42 -3.63 22.91
N LYS A 2 32.12 -2.58 23.41
CA LYS A 2 31.46 -1.41 24.03
C LYS A 2 30.72 -0.61 22.95
N LYS A 3 29.43 -0.39 23.14
CA LYS A 3 28.59 0.34 22.16
C LYS A 3 29.02 1.79 22.13
N VAL A 4 29.36 2.32 20.95
CA VAL A 4 29.74 3.74 20.77
C VAL A 4 28.55 4.63 21.17
N THR A 5 28.86 5.66 21.97
CA THR A 5 27.84 6.58 22.49
C THR A 5 27.96 7.96 21.84
N LEU A 6 26.93 8.79 22.00
CA LEU A 6 26.94 10.18 21.56
C LEU A 6 28.06 10.98 22.22
N TYR A 7 28.42 10.64 23.45
CA TYR A 7 29.55 11.25 24.18
C TYR A 7 30.89 10.91 23.55
N ASP A 8 31.08 9.69 23.03
CA ASP A 8 32.32 9.30 22.35
C ASP A 8 32.49 10.09 21.05
N VAL A 9 31.43 10.30 20.30
CA VAL A 9 31.43 11.16 19.09
C VAL A 9 31.76 12.61 19.46
N ALA A 10 31.13 13.15 20.49
CA ALA A 10 31.34 14.51 20.95
C ALA A 10 32.83 14.75 21.37
N LYS A 11 33.38 13.82 22.12
CA LYS A 11 34.76 13.84 22.54
C LYS A 11 35.73 13.82 21.35
N GLN A 12 35.48 12.96 20.37
CA GLN A 12 36.35 12.81 19.20
C GLN A 12 36.19 13.94 18.18
N ALA A 13 34.99 14.53 18.08
CA ALA A 13 34.75 15.70 17.22
C ALA A 13 35.12 17.05 17.85
N GLY A 14 35.53 17.09 19.12
CA GLY A 14 35.86 18.32 19.83
C GLY A 14 34.69 19.27 20.03
N VAL A 15 33.46 18.74 20.16
CA VAL A 15 32.21 19.53 20.30
C VAL A 15 31.39 19.04 21.48
N SER A 16 30.39 19.84 21.88
CA SER A 16 29.45 19.40 22.93
C SER A 16 28.54 18.27 22.46
N PRO A 17 28.07 17.40 23.37
CA PRO A 17 27.04 16.40 23.03
C PRO A 17 25.79 17.01 22.41
N LYS A 18 25.40 18.21 22.81
CA LYS A 18 24.30 18.99 22.26
C LYS A 18 24.52 19.33 20.78
N THR A 19 25.77 19.70 20.41
CA THR A 19 26.15 19.97 19.01
C THR A 19 26.09 18.73 18.17
N VAL A 20 26.57 17.57 18.65
CA VAL A 20 26.44 16.28 17.96
C VAL A 20 24.96 15.95 17.72
N SER A 21 24.12 16.08 18.76
CA SER A 21 22.67 15.84 18.64
C SER A 21 22.03 16.74 17.57
N ARG A 22 22.37 18.02 17.51
CA ARG A 22 21.87 18.97 16.52
C ARG A 22 22.29 18.61 15.09
N VAL A 23 23.53 18.16 14.89
CA VAL A 23 24.05 17.72 13.60
C VAL A 23 23.30 16.48 13.13
N ILE A 24 23.13 15.49 14.01
CA ILE A 24 22.41 14.24 13.69
C ILE A 24 20.94 14.51 13.36
N ASN A 25 20.31 15.48 14.04
CA ASN A 25 18.93 15.88 13.78
C ASN A 25 18.79 16.88 12.61
N ASN A 26 19.88 17.17 11.89
CA ASN A 26 19.92 18.10 10.77
C ASN A 26 19.41 19.53 11.09
N GLU A 27 19.58 19.98 12.34
CA GLU A 27 19.18 21.33 12.75
C GLU A 27 20.03 22.41 12.03
N ALA A 28 19.36 23.46 11.53
CA ALA A 28 20.03 24.55 10.80
C ALA A 28 20.97 25.39 11.67
N SER A 29 20.89 25.28 12.98
CA SER A 29 21.66 26.08 13.95
C SER A 29 23.15 25.72 14.07
N VAL A 30 23.63 24.76 13.26
CA VAL A 30 25.06 24.32 13.29
C VAL A 30 25.72 24.67 11.96
N SER A 31 26.89 25.33 12.04
CA SER A 31 27.68 25.69 10.86
C SER A 31 28.12 24.45 10.06
N ASP A 32 28.22 24.59 8.73
CA ASP A 32 28.59 23.50 7.84
C ASP A 32 29.92 22.86 8.17
N GLN A 33 30.90 23.67 8.58
CA GLN A 33 32.20 23.17 8.99
C GLN A 33 32.10 22.21 10.20
N LYS A 34 31.33 22.57 11.24
CA LYS A 34 31.13 21.70 12.41
C LYS A 34 30.31 20.47 12.03
N ARG A 35 29.34 20.62 11.12
CA ARG A 35 28.52 19.53 10.59
C ARG A 35 29.39 18.47 9.91
N GLN A 36 30.30 18.87 9.02
CA GLN A 36 31.21 17.97 8.31
C GLN A 36 32.14 17.22 9.28
N VAL A 37 32.71 17.91 10.27
CA VAL A 37 33.57 17.27 11.29
C VAL A 37 32.81 16.21 12.06
N VAL A 38 31.62 16.52 12.54
CA VAL A 38 30.78 15.57 13.32
C VAL A 38 30.38 14.39 12.50
N LEU A 39 29.90 14.60 11.26
CA LEU A 39 29.49 13.51 10.36
C LEU A 39 30.67 12.59 9.99
N GLY A 40 31.87 13.15 9.80
CA GLY A 40 33.11 12.38 9.60
C GLY A 40 33.41 11.45 10.77
N VAL A 41 33.29 11.97 12.01
CA VAL A 41 33.48 11.15 13.22
C VAL A 41 32.38 10.11 13.40
N VAL A 42 31.13 10.45 13.14
CA VAL A 42 30.01 9.52 13.19
C VAL A 42 30.28 8.33 12.27
N LYS A 43 30.68 8.59 11.01
CA LYS A 43 31.04 7.56 10.03
C LYS A 43 32.24 6.72 10.49
N LYS A 44 33.28 7.36 10.98
CA LYS A 44 34.52 6.70 11.45
C LYS A 44 34.27 5.75 12.62
N LEU A 45 33.41 6.15 13.57
CA LEU A 45 33.10 5.36 14.76
C LEU A 45 31.95 4.35 14.51
N GLY A 46 31.29 4.41 13.38
CA GLY A 46 30.08 3.60 13.14
C GLY A 46 28.96 3.91 14.13
N TYR A 47 28.91 5.16 14.63
CA TYR A 47 27.89 5.55 15.59
C TYR A 47 26.51 5.53 14.94
N LYS A 48 25.57 4.83 15.56
CA LYS A 48 24.15 4.88 15.21
C LYS A 48 23.36 5.51 16.35
N PRO A 49 22.46 6.47 16.07
CA PRO A 49 21.61 7.06 17.10
C PRO A 49 20.84 5.97 17.85
N ASN A 50 20.80 6.08 19.17
CA ASN A 50 20.02 5.17 19.99
C ASN A 50 18.60 5.72 20.14
N ASN A 51 17.64 5.14 19.41
CA ASN A 51 16.25 5.57 19.44
C ASN A 51 15.64 5.48 20.86
N SER A 52 16.05 4.51 21.68
CA SER A 52 15.56 4.40 23.06
C SER A 52 16.02 5.59 23.94
N ALA A 53 17.26 6.05 23.79
CA ALA A 53 17.74 7.21 24.53
C ALA A 53 17.12 8.52 24.01
N ARG A 54 16.83 8.59 22.70
CA ARG A 54 16.15 9.70 22.03
C ARG A 54 14.69 9.78 22.46
N SER A 55 14.01 8.63 22.56
CA SER A 55 12.64 8.45 22.99
C SER A 55 12.39 8.96 24.40
N LEU A 56 13.25 8.57 25.36
CA LEU A 56 13.18 9.03 26.75
C LEU A 56 13.27 10.56 26.88
N ARG A 57 14.07 11.21 26.02
CA ARG A 57 14.25 12.66 26.06
C ARG A 57 13.11 13.43 25.40
N ASN A 58 12.55 12.93 24.31
CA ASN A 58 11.61 13.65 23.47
C ASN A 58 10.15 13.20 23.63
N LYS A 59 9.88 12.23 24.51
CA LYS A 59 8.55 11.59 24.70
C LYS A 59 7.94 11.05 23.40
N ARG A 60 8.77 10.62 22.43
CA ARG A 60 8.38 10.01 21.15
C ARG A 60 8.99 8.63 21.03
N ALA A 61 8.26 7.68 20.44
CA ALA A 61 8.75 6.32 20.21
C ALA A 61 9.69 6.23 18.99
N TYR A 62 9.60 7.17 18.06
CA TYR A 62 10.24 7.11 16.75
C TYR A 62 9.85 5.82 16.00
N SER A 63 8.57 5.51 16.07
CA SER A 63 7.98 4.33 15.44
C SER A 63 6.63 4.67 14.83
N ILE A 64 6.40 4.19 13.60
CA ILE A 64 5.13 4.27 12.88
C ILE A 64 4.65 2.84 12.66
N ALA A 65 3.34 2.61 12.75
CA ALA A 65 2.76 1.30 12.48
C ALA A 65 1.99 1.32 11.16
N LEU A 66 2.30 0.37 10.27
CA LEU A 66 1.47 0.01 9.13
C LEU A 66 0.48 -1.07 9.56
N LEU A 67 -0.82 -0.77 9.45
CA LEU A 67 -1.89 -1.74 9.63
C LEU A 67 -2.47 -2.11 8.28
N TYR A 68 -2.56 -3.41 8.00
CA TYR A 68 -3.07 -3.91 6.73
C TYR A 68 -3.92 -5.17 6.93
N ASP A 69 -4.84 -5.39 6.00
CA ASP A 69 -5.62 -6.61 5.80
C ASP A 69 -5.77 -6.76 4.28
N ASN A 70 -4.81 -7.40 3.64
CA ASN A 70 -4.78 -7.47 2.19
C ASN A 70 -4.19 -8.79 1.72
N LEU A 71 -4.87 -9.43 0.78
CA LEU A 71 -4.50 -10.72 0.21
C LEU A 71 -3.44 -10.61 -0.91
N SER A 72 -3.09 -9.39 -1.37
CA SER A 72 -2.06 -9.19 -2.38
C SER A 72 -0.69 -8.95 -1.74
N PRO A 73 0.21 -9.96 -1.70
CA PRO A 73 1.54 -9.80 -1.12
C PRO A 73 2.38 -8.74 -1.84
N ALA A 74 2.27 -8.61 -3.17
CA ALA A 74 3.03 -7.63 -3.93
C ALA A 74 2.67 -6.19 -3.50
N TYR A 75 1.37 -5.86 -3.41
CA TYR A 75 0.90 -4.57 -2.94
C TYR A 75 1.48 -4.21 -1.57
N ILE A 76 1.46 -5.16 -0.62
CA ILE A 76 1.97 -4.92 0.73
C ILE A 76 3.49 -4.77 0.74
N LEU A 77 4.23 -5.52 -0.08
CA LEU A 77 5.68 -5.39 -0.19
C LEU A 77 6.09 -4.01 -0.74
N ASP A 78 5.42 -3.52 -1.77
CA ASP A 78 5.71 -2.21 -2.36
C ASP A 78 5.37 -1.07 -1.39
N LEU A 79 4.24 -1.18 -0.69
CA LEU A 79 3.87 -0.24 0.35
C LEU A 79 4.90 -0.21 1.49
N GLN A 80 5.35 -1.39 1.94
CA GLN A 80 6.40 -1.50 2.95
C GLN A 80 7.72 -0.89 2.47
N ALA A 81 8.14 -1.17 1.23
CA ALA A 81 9.36 -0.63 0.66
C ALA A 81 9.35 0.90 0.63
N GLY A 82 8.23 1.50 0.18
CA GLY A 82 8.05 2.95 0.20
C GLY A 82 8.11 3.54 1.60
N LEU A 83 7.40 2.96 2.56
CA LEU A 83 7.39 3.41 3.95
C LEU A 83 8.77 3.25 4.62
N LEU A 84 9.46 2.12 4.40
CA LEU A 84 10.80 1.89 4.95
C LEU A 84 11.80 2.92 4.45
N SER A 85 11.78 3.25 3.16
CA SER A 85 12.66 4.27 2.58
C SER A 85 12.56 5.62 3.31
N VAL A 86 11.33 6.08 3.59
CA VAL A 86 11.09 7.34 4.31
C VAL A 86 11.42 7.21 5.79
N CYS A 87 11.06 6.10 6.42
CA CYS A 87 11.34 5.84 7.84
C CYS A 87 12.86 5.82 8.11
N GLU A 88 13.66 5.19 7.25
CA GLU A 88 15.12 5.17 7.38
C GLU A 88 15.71 6.58 7.34
N GLN A 89 15.29 7.40 6.38
CA GLN A 89 15.75 8.79 6.25
C GLN A 89 15.37 9.63 7.47
N ALA A 90 14.18 9.42 8.03
CA ALA A 90 13.68 10.13 9.20
C ALA A 90 14.14 9.52 10.53
N HIS A 91 14.87 8.41 10.50
CA HIS A 91 15.29 7.64 11.69
C HIS A 91 14.11 7.14 12.52
N TYR A 92 13.05 6.69 11.86
CA TYR A 92 11.90 6.01 12.43
C TYR A 92 12.01 4.49 12.23
N ASN A 93 11.38 3.73 13.12
CA ASN A 93 11.14 2.31 12.92
C ASN A 93 9.77 2.13 12.27
N LEU A 94 9.66 1.20 11.36
CA LEU A 94 8.37 0.74 10.83
C LEU A 94 7.97 -0.55 11.55
N LEU A 95 6.82 -0.53 12.20
CA LEU A 95 6.14 -1.71 12.71
C LEU A 95 5.10 -2.14 11.67
N ILE A 96 5.05 -3.42 11.38
CA ILE A 96 4.11 -3.98 10.41
C ILE A 96 3.19 -4.90 11.16
N LYS A 97 1.89 -4.66 11.07
CA LYS A 97 0.86 -5.43 11.76
C LYS A 97 -0.19 -5.91 10.77
N ASP A 98 -0.23 -7.21 10.60
CA ASP A 98 -1.34 -7.88 9.95
C ASP A 98 -2.58 -7.79 10.86
N CYS A 99 -3.69 -7.38 10.30
CA CYS A 99 -4.94 -7.15 10.99
C CYS A 99 -6.07 -7.85 10.22
N ASN A 100 -7.16 -8.12 10.89
CA ASN A 100 -8.37 -8.56 10.22
C ASN A 100 -9.46 -7.51 10.41
N PHE A 101 -9.92 -6.92 9.31
CA PHE A 101 -10.91 -5.83 9.29
C PHE A 101 -12.19 -6.17 10.06
N ASN A 102 -12.64 -7.43 9.95
CA ASN A 102 -13.86 -7.94 10.58
C ASN A 102 -13.64 -8.38 12.03
N ASN A 103 -12.41 -8.45 12.50
CA ASN A 103 -12.11 -8.97 13.83
C ASN A 103 -12.36 -7.88 14.89
N LYS A 104 -13.16 -8.24 15.92
CA LYS A 104 -13.43 -7.37 17.07
C LYS A 104 -12.17 -7.04 17.88
N VAL A 105 -11.14 -7.87 17.78
CA VAL A 105 -9.85 -7.73 18.50
C VAL A 105 -8.96 -6.63 17.89
N LEU A 106 -9.26 -6.14 16.68
CA LEU A 106 -8.48 -5.08 16.03
C LEU A 106 -8.29 -3.86 16.94
N ILE A 107 -9.36 -3.42 17.57
CA ILE A 107 -9.35 -2.23 18.45
C ILE A 107 -8.46 -2.46 19.68
N ASP A 108 -8.53 -3.64 20.28
CA ASP A 108 -7.71 -4.00 21.45
C ASP A 108 -6.22 -4.08 21.05
N GLN A 109 -5.90 -4.68 19.90
CA GLN A 109 -4.55 -4.75 19.37
C GLN A 109 -3.95 -3.37 19.09
N VAL A 110 -4.74 -2.45 18.55
CA VAL A 110 -4.27 -1.07 18.30
C VAL A 110 -4.13 -0.29 19.59
N SER A 111 -5.04 -0.50 20.56
CA SER A 111 -4.92 0.10 21.89
C SER A 111 -3.64 -0.36 22.58
N GLU A 112 -3.30 -1.64 22.47
CA GLU A 112 -2.04 -2.19 22.99
C GLU A 112 -0.81 -1.55 22.33
N LEU A 113 -0.81 -1.35 21.02
CA LEU A 113 0.26 -0.65 20.31
C LEU A 113 0.42 0.79 20.79
N LEU A 114 -0.68 1.50 21.05
CA LEU A 114 -0.67 2.86 21.56
C LEU A 114 -0.11 2.94 23.00
N GLU A 115 -0.47 2.01 23.86
CA GLU A 115 -0.12 2.03 25.28
C GLU A 115 1.26 1.46 25.55
N ASN A 116 1.58 0.30 24.99
CA ASN A 116 2.80 -0.44 25.27
C ASN A 116 3.96 -0.05 24.36
N THR A 117 3.71 0.07 23.05
CA THR A 117 4.75 0.39 22.06
C THR A 117 4.89 1.89 21.84
N LYS A 118 3.85 2.68 22.18
CA LYS A 118 3.81 4.15 22.05
C LYS A 118 4.16 4.61 20.65
N VAL A 119 3.62 3.98 19.62
CA VAL A 119 3.82 4.43 18.22
C VAL A 119 3.42 5.89 18.07
N ASP A 120 4.16 6.64 17.27
CA ASP A 120 3.93 8.07 17.03
C ASP A 120 2.84 8.33 15.98
N GLY A 121 2.44 7.30 15.21
CA GLY A 121 1.40 7.40 14.19
C GLY A 121 1.15 6.10 13.46
N PHE A 122 0.09 6.08 12.65
CA PHE A 122 -0.34 4.92 11.89
C PHE A 122 -0.46 5.22 10.40
N VAL A 123 -0.18 4.20 9.59
CA VAL A 123 -0.57 4.15 8.18
C VAL A 123 -1.60 3.02 8.07
N LEU A 124 -2.77 3.33 7.54
CA LEU A 124 -3.89 2.41 7.41
C LEU A 124 -4.08 2.08 5.93
N SER A 125 -3.87 0.81 5.55
CA SER A 125 -4.17 0.37 4.19
C SER A 125 -5.61 -0.17 4.06
N PRO A 126 -6.17 -0.26 2.85
CA PRO A 126 -7.47 -0.89 2.65
C PRO A 126 -7.50 -2.34 3.14
N PRO A 127 -8.63 -2.81 3.67
CA PRO A 127 -9.85 -2.09 4.02
C PRO A 127 -9.77 -1.40 5.40
N ILE A 128 -8.66 -1.55 6.14
CA ILE A 128 -8.46 -0.97 7.49
C ILE A 128 -8.61 0.57 7.48
N SER A 129 -8.25 1.22 6.36
CA SER A 129 -8.41 2.67 6.13
C SER A 129 -9.84 3.18 6.31
N ASP A 130 -10.84 2.30 6.24
CA ASP A 130 -12.26 2.62 6.36
C ASP A 130 -12.92 2.07 7.63
N ASN A 131 -12.13 1.50 8.56
CA ASN A 131 -12.65 1.00 9.81
C ASN A 131 -13.06 2.15 10.75
N LYS A 132 -14.34 2.48 10.77
CA LYS A 132 -14.91 3.61 11.53
C LYS A 132 -14.58 3.57 13.02
N ARG A 133 -14.52 2.37 13.63
CA ARG A 133 -14.20 2.21 15.06
C ARG A 133 -12.75 2.54 15.33
N LEU A 134 -11.84 2.08 14.46
CA LEU A 134 -10.41 2.38 14.56
C LEU A 134 -10.16 3.88 14.35
N ILE A 135 -10.74 4.47 13.32
CA ILE A 135 -10.63 5.90 13.06
C ILE A 135 -11.07 6.72 14.27
N LYS A 136 -12.24 6.39 14.84
CA LYS A 136 -12.75 7.04 16.06
C LYS A 136 -11.76 6.92 17.21
N LEU A 137 -11.22 5.74 17.47
CA LEU A 137 -10.21 5.51 18.52
C LEU A 137 -8.98 6.41 18.31
N LEU A 138 -8.43 6.44 17.09
CA LEU A 138 -7.23 7.24 16.81
C LEU A 138 -7.48 8.75 16.98
N LEU A 139 -8.66 9.24 16.58
CA LEU A 139 -9.07 10.63 16.79
C LEU A 139 -9.22 10.95 18.28
N GLU A 140 -9.88 10.09 19.06
CA GLU A 140 -10.04 10.27 20.51
C GLU A 140 -8.70 10.26 21.25
N LYS A 141 -7.77 9.43 20.83
CA LYS A 141 -6.40 9.36 21.36
C LYS A 141 -5.48 10.44 20.80
N GLN A 142 -5.95 11.29 19.90
CA GLN A 142 -5.16 12.31 19.20
C GLN A 142 -3.88 11.74 18.56
N CYS A 143 -3.94 10.50 18.10
CA CYS A 143 -2.83 9.84 17.44
C CYS A 143 -2.86 10.14 15.94
N PRO A 144 -1.78 10.67 15.35
CA PRO A 144 -1.70 10.93 13.93
C PRO A 144 -1.86 9.65 13.10
N PHE A 145 -2.60 9.73 12.00
CA PHE A 145 -2.69 8.64 11.03
C PHE A 145 -2.90 9.14 9.62
N VAL A 146 -2.48 8.33 8.64
CA VAL A 146 -2.69 8.53 7.21
C VAL A 146 -3.46 7.34 6.69
N ARG A 147 -4.44 7.59 5.83
CA ARG A 147 -5.21 6.54 5.14
C ARG A 147 -4.71 6.36 3.73
N ILE A 148 -4.62 5.12 3.28
CA ILE A 148 -4.32 4.78 1.89
C ILE A 148 -5.61 4.31 1.24
N ALA A 149 -5.92 4.85 0.08
CA ALA A 149 -7.08 4.55 -0.75
C ALA A 149 -8.37 4.34 0.06
N PRO A 150 -8.82 5.31 0.90
CA PRO A 150 -10.06 5.18 1.63
C PRO A 150 -11.26 5.28 0.69
N LEU A 151 -12.35 4.55 1.00
CA LEU A 151 -13.66 4.69 0.33
C LEU A 151 -14.25 6.08 0.52
N ASP A 152 -14.07 6.63 1.75
CA ASP A 152 -14.54 7.95 2.11
C ASP A 152 -13.39 8.96 2.09
N GLY A 153 -13.36 9.80 1.06
CA GLY A 153 -12.41 10.90 0.90
C GLY A 153 -12.60 12.06 1.89
N SER A 154 -13.33 11.86 2.99
CA SER A 154 -13.51 12.89 4.02
C SER A 154 -12.18 13.35 4.60
N LEU A 155 -12.04 14.67 4.84
CA LEU A 155 -10.81 15.30 5.34
C LEU A 155 -10.57 15.10 6.85
N ILE A 156 -11.03 13.99 7.42
CA ILE A 156 -10.80 13.63 8.84
C ILE A 156 -9.34 13.28 9.15
N SER A 157 -8.57 12.91 8.13
CA SER A 157 -7.13 12.69 8.20
C SER A 157 -6.52 12.90 6.81
N PRO A 158 -5.20 13.12 6.71
CA PRO A 158 -4.51 12.99 5.43
C PRO A 158 -4.75 11.61 4.80
N PHE A 159 -4.82 11.56 3.47
CA PHE A 159 -4.91 10.30 2.74
C PHE A 159 -4.15 10.38 1.41
N VAL A 160 -3.84 9.20 0.87
CA VAL A 160 -3.24 9.02 -0.45
C VAL A 160 -4.15 8.08 -1.23
N LEU A 161 -4.47 8.43 -2.46
CA LEU A 161 -5.23 7.58 -3.38
C LEU A 161 -4.66 7.68 -4.80
N ALA A 162 -4.90 6.67 -5.61
CA ALA A 162 -4.82 6.73 -7.06
C ALA A 162 -6.24 6.97 -7.61
N ASP A 163 -6.34 7.48 -8.82
CA ASP A 163 -7.62 7.58 -9.52
C ASP A 163 -7.94 6.25 -10.21
N ASP A 164 -8.31 5.26 -9.40
CA ASP A 164 -8.60 3.91 -9.88
C ASP A 164 -9.76 3.88 -10.91
N CYS A 165 -10.69 4.82 -10.82
CA CYS A 165 -11.78 4.96 -11.77
C CYS A 165 -11.26 5.38 -13.15
N GLU A 166 -10.49 6.46 -13.22
CA GLU A 166 -9.91 6.97 -14.46
C GLU A 166 -8.96 5.93 -15.09
N LEU A 167 -8.08 5.33 -14.29
CA LEU A 167 -7.14 4.31 -14.77
C LEU A 167 -7.88 3.09 -15.34
N ALA A 168 -8.94 2.61 -14.70
CA ALA A 168 -9.73 1.50 -15.22
C ALA A 168 -10.54 1.88 -16.46
N ARG A 169 -10.98 3.14 -16.55
CA ARG A 169 -11.60 3.67 -17.77
C ARG A 169 -10.60 3.65 -18.93
N GLU A 170 -9.38 4.13 -18.73
CA GLU A 170 -8.33 4.11 -19.77
C GLU A 170 -8.00 2.70 -20.26
N VAL A 171 -7.89 1.72 -19.34
CA VAL A 171 -7.65 0.31 -19.68
C VAL A 171 -8.81 -0.23 -20.52
N THR A 172 -10.05 0.08 -20.16
CA THR A 172 -11.23 -0.39 -20.88
C THR A 172 -11.37 0.28 -22.25
N ASP A 173 -11.11 1.60 -22.33
CA ASP A 173 -11.08 2.34 -23.59
C ASP A 173 -10.01 1.78 -24.54
N TYR A 174 -8.85 1.37 -24.03
CA TYR A 174 -7.81 0.70 -24.80
C TYR A 174 -8.32 -0.63 -25.42
N LEU A 175 -9.00 -1.47 -24.64
CA LEU A 175 -9.59 -2.72 -25.13
C LEU A 175 -10.65 -2.44 -26.20
N ILE A 176 -11.51 -1.45 -26.00
CA ILE A 176 -12.53 -1.02 -26.96
C ILE A 176 -11.85 -0.52 -28.26
N GLY A 177 -10.79 0.24 -28.12
CA GLY A 177 -9.98 0.74 -29.25
C GLY A 177 -9.34 -0.38 -30.07
N LEU A 178 -9.10 -1.55 -29.50
CA LEU A 178 -8.66 -2.76 -30.18
C LEU A 178 -9.82 -3.54 -30.86
N GLY A 179 -11.06 -3.06 -30.77
CA GLY A 179 -12.22 -3.64 -31.38
C GLY A 179 -12.97 -4.67 -30.50
N HIS A 180 -12.69 -4.74 -29.20
CA HIS A 180 -13.43 -5.59 -28.30
C HIS A 180 -14.78 -4.97 -27.92
N GLU A 181 -15.88 -5.67 -28.22
CA GLU A 181 -17.24 -5.28 -27.81
C GLU A 181 -17.77 -6.13 -26.64
N ARG A 182 -17.26 -7.35 -26.46
CA ARG A 182 -17.58 -8.22 -25.32
C ARG A 182 -16.41 -8.35 -24.38
N ILE A 183 -16.31 -7.39 -23.49
CA ILE A 183 -15.26 -7.31 -22.48
C ILE A 183 -15.85 -7.80 -21.17
N ALA A 184 -15.27 -8.84 -20.55
CA ALA A 184 -15.63 -9.23 -19.19
C ALA A 184 -14.78 -8.50 -18.16
N PHE A 185 -15.35 -8.29 -16.99
CA PHE A 185 -14.66 -7.67 -15.85
C PHE A 185 -14.69 -8.60 -14.64
N ILE A 186 -13.53 -8.83 -14.03
CA ILE A 186 -13.41 -9.54 -12.75
C ILE A 186 -13.10 -8.51 -11.67
N ALA A 187 -14.12 -8.22 -10.84
CA ALA A 187 -14.00 -7.29 -9.72
C ALA A 187 -13.14 -7.89 -8.59
N GLY A 188 -12.49 -7.04 -7.81
CA GLY A 188 -11.80 -7.42 -6.58
C GLY A 188 -12.74 -7.45 -5.37
N ASP A 189 -12.19 -7.58 -4.16
CA ASP A 189 -12.97 -7.57 -2.92
C ASP A 189 -13.78 -6.27 -2.76
N LYS A 190 -15.06 -6.40 -2.42
CA LYS A 190 -16.01 -5.29 -2.29
C LYS A 190 -15.70 -4.33 -1.15
N THR A 191 -14.86 -4.74 -0.20
CA THR A 191 -14.45 -3.89 0.93
C THR A 191 -13.32 -2.92 0.58
N HIS A 192 -12.76 -3.05 -0.64
CA HIS A 192 -11.68 -2.19 -1.13
C HIS A 192 -12.23 -1.12 -2.09
N SER A 193 -11.85 0.14 -1.87
CA SER A 193 -12.20 1.25 -2.77
C SER A 193 -11.80 0.97 -4.22
N ALA A 194 -10.58 0.45 -4.43
CA ALA A 194 -10.06 0.11 -5.74
C ALA A 194 -11.02 -0.82 -6.54
N SER A 195 -11.67 -1.79 -5.88
CA SER A 195 -12.62 -2.68 -6.56
C SER A 195 -13.85 -1.93 -7.08
N ILE A 196 -14.37 -1.01 -6.28
CA ILE A 196 -15.55 -0.20 -6.60
C ILE A 196 -15.22 0.80 -7.71
N GLU A 197 -14.10 1.51 -7.56
CA GLU A 197 -13.65 2.53 -8.50
C GLU A 197 -13.29 1.93 -9.87
N ARG A 198 -12.56 0.82 -9.89
CA ARG A 198 -12.20 0.12 -11.15
C ARG A 198 -13.45 -0.38 -11.89
N LEU A 199 -14.45 -0.93 -11.18
CA LEU A 199 -15.72 -1.30 -11.79
C LEU A 199 -16.48 -0.08 -12.33
N ALA A 200 -16.45 1.05 -11.63
CA ALA A 200 -17.07 2.28 -12.11
C ALA A 200 -16.41 2.78 -13.40
N GLY A 201 -15.08 2.81 -13.46
CA GLY A 201 -14.32 3.20 -14.65
C GLY A 201 -14.60 2.29 -15.86
N TYR A 202 -14.63 0.96 -15.63
CA TYR A 202 -15.03 0.00 -16.66
C TYR A 202 -16.43 0.30 -17.24
N LYS A 203 -17.42 0.55 -16.36
CA LYS A 203 -18.79 0.88 -16.79
C LYS A 203 -18.85 2.19 -17.57
N GLN A 204 -18.13 3.24 -17.12
CA GLN A 204 -18.07 4.53 -17.79
C GLN A 204 -17.49 4.41 -19.21
N ALA A 205 -16.44 3.61 -19.41
CA ALA A 205 -15.85 3.39 -20.72
C ALA A 205 -16.85 2.70 -21.67
N LEU A 206 -17.54 1.64 -21.21
CA LEU A 206 -18.57 0.98 -22.00
C LEU A 206 -19.69 1.95 -22.40
N GLU A 207 -20.20 2.74 -21.46
CA GLU A 207 -21.23 3.74 -21.69
C GLU A 207 -20.79 4.77 -22.75
N SER A 208 -19.57 5.28 -22.60
CA SER A 208 -18.99 6.26 -23.54
C SER A 208 -18.88 5.71 -24.96
N ALA A 209 -18.61 4.41 -25.11
CA ALA A 209 -18.55 3.72 -26.38
C ALA A 209 -19.92 3.20 -26.88
N SER A 210 -21.03 3.48 -26.17
CA SER A 210 -22.37 2.95 -26.47
C SER A 210 -22.46 1.41 -26.44
N ILE A 211 -21.60 0.76 -25.67
CA ILE A 211 -21.62 -0.68 -25.42
C ILE A 211 -22.48 -0.93 -24.18
N SER A 212 -23.53 -1.76 -24.31
CA SER A 212 -24.40 -2.10 -23.18
C SER A 212 -23.68 -2.94 -22.14
N PHE A 213 -23.74 -2.53 -20.88
CA PHE A 213 -23.22 -3.34 -19.78
C PHE A 213 -24.05 -4.64 -19.65
N ASP A 214 -23.36 -5.78 -19.66
CA ASP A 214 -23.96 -7.12 -19.49
C ASP A 214 -23.52 -7.72 -18.14
N GLU A 215 -24.44 -7.84 -17.17
CA GLU A 215 -24.15 -8.43 -15.87
C GLU A 215 -23.56 -9.83 -15.93
N LYS A 216 -23.80 -10.56 -17.02
CA LYS A 216 -23.24 -11.90 -17.24
C LYS A 216 -21.72 -11.85 -17.52
N LEU A 217 -21.18 -10.69 -17.85
CA LEU A 217 -19.75 -10.47 -18.06
C LEU A 217 -19.05 -9.91 -16.83
N LEU A 218 -19.78 -9.75 -15.72
CA LEU A 218 -19.21 -9.34 -14.43
C LEU A 218 -19.09 -10.55 -13.51
N GLU A 219 -17.89 -10.80 -13.01
CA GLU A 219 -17.64 -11.81 -11.98
C GLU A 219 -17.01 -11.15 -10.74
N GLN A 220 -17.25 -11.75 -9.58
CA GLN A 220 -16.74 -11.24 -8.31
C GLN A 220 -15.59 -12.10 -7.82
N GLY A 221 -14.38 -11.57 -7.88
CA GLY A 221 -13.18 -12.11 -7.25
C GLY A 221 -12.89 -11.45 -5.89
N ASP A 222 -11.69 -11.72 -5.39
CA ASP A 222 -11.18 -11.23 -4.09
C ASP A 222 -9.69 -10.81 -4.15
N PHE A 223 -9.19 -10.52 -5.35
CA PHE A 223 -7.78 -10.24 -5.65
C PHE A 223 -6.84 -11.45 -5.58
N SER A 224 -7.31 -12.66 -5.23
CA SER A 224 -6.49 -13.86 -5.24
C SER A 224 -6.38 -14.48 -6.63
N PHE A 225 -5.32 -15.27 -6.84
CA PHE A 225 -5.14 -16.06 -8.06
C PHE A 225 -6.26 -17.10 -8.23
N GLU A 226 -6.66 -17.75 -7.15
CA GLU A 226 -7.70 -18.76 -7.12
C GLU A 226 -9.07 -18.21 -7.51
N SER A 227 -9.40 -17.00 -7.04
CA SER A 227 -10.63 -16.34 -7.45
C SER A 227 -10.62 -15.97 -8.94
N GLY A 228 -9.45 -15.57 -9.47
CA GLY A 228 -9.26 -15.35 -10.90
C GLY A 228 -9.50 -16.61 -11.74
N GLU A 229 -8.99 -17.78 -11.30
CA GLU A 229 -9.27 -19.07 -11.95
C GLU A 229 -10.78 -19.39 -11.96
N GLN A 230 -11.44 -19.24 -10.82
CA GLN A 230 -12.87 -19.56 -10.71
C GLN A 230 -13.73 -18.63 -11.57
N CYS A 231 -13.47 -17.33 -11.52
CA CYS A 231 -14.18 -16.35 -12.35
C CYS A 231 -13.95 -16.62 -13.85
N ALA A 232 -12.73 -16.96 -14.24
CA ALA A 232 -12.42 -17.28 -15.63
C ALA A 232 -13.16 -18.53 -16.11
N LEU A 233 -13.28 -19.58 -15.28
CA LEU A 233 -14.09 -20.75 -15.63
C LEU A 233 -15.55 -20.37 -15.89
N ASN A 234 -16.14 -19.55 -15.00
CA ASN A 234 -17.52 -19.09 -15.16
C ASN A 234 -17.72 -18.27 -16.44
N LEU A 235 -16.74 -17.43 -16.81
CA LEU A 235 -16.82 -16.58 -18.00
C LEU A 235 -16.58 -17.35 -19.31
N LEU A 236 -15.66 -18.32 -19.31
CA LEU A 236 -15.20 -19.01 -20.51
C LEU A 236 -15.96 -20.31 -20.80
N ASP A 237 -16.75 -20.82 -19.85
CA ASP A 237 -17.63 -22.00 -20.05
C ASP A 237 -18.98 -21.60 -20.70
N LYS A 238 -19.14 -20.36 -21.12
CA LYS A 238 -20.40 -19.86 -21.75
C LYS A 238 -20.39 -20.14 -23.24
N ALA A 239 -21.59 -20.32 -23.80
CA ALA A 239 -21.75 -20.52 -25.24
C ALA A 239 -21.26 -19.35 -26.09
N ILE A 240 -21.35 -18.12 -25.54
CA ILE A 240 -20.78 -16.90 -26.13
C ILE A 240 -19.78 -16.32 -25.14
N ARG A 241 -18.51 -16.53 -25.43
CA ARG A 241 -17.40 -16.09 -24.61
C ARG A 241 -17.10 -14.59 -24.78
N PRO A 242 -16.53 -13.92 -23.77
CA PRO A 242 -15.92 -12.61 -23.96
C PRO A 242 -14.71 -12.73 -24.87
N SER A 243 -14.41 -11.68 -25.63
CA SER A 243 -13.19 -11.56 -26.45
C SER A 243 -12.03 -10.95 -25.65
N ALA A 244 -12.35 -10.28 -24.53
CA ALA A 244 -11.36 -9.77 -23.59
C ALA A 244 -11.85 -9.95 -22.15
N ILE A 245 -10.90 -10.11 -21.23
CA ILE A 245 -11.14 -10.11 -19.78
C ILE A 245 -10.22 -9.07 -19.14
N PHE A 246 -10.82 -8.10 -18.45
CA PHE A 246 -10.13 -7.18 -17.57
C PHE A 246 -10.27 -7.67 -16.13
N ALA A 247 -9.19 -8.12 -15.53
CA ALA A 247 -9.13 -8.51 -14.13
C ALA A 247 -8.63 -7.35 -13.28
N SER A 248 -9.26 -7.08 -12.14
CA SER A 248 -8.96 -5.94 -11.28
C SER A 248 -7.58 -5.99 -10.63
N ASN A 249 -6.81 -7.08 -10.77
CA ASN A 249 -5.39 -7.13 -10.47
C ASN A 249 -4.68 -8.23 -11.27
N ASP A 250 -3.35 -8.23 -11.19
CA ASP A 250 -2.51 -9.17 -11.93
C ASP A 250 -2.61 -10.60 -11.42
N TYR A 251 -2.85 -10.82 -10.13
CA TYR A 251 -3.03 -12.17 -9.59
C TYR A 251 -4.26 -12.85 -10.19
N MET A 252 -5.38 -12.14 -10.27
CA MET A 252 -6.58 -12.67 -10.94
C MET A 252 -6.34 -12.83 -12.45
N ALA A 253 -5.63 -11.88 -13.10
CA ALA A 253 -5.26 -12.00 -14.51
C ALA A 253 -4.43 -13.26 -14.77
N ALA A 254 -3.47 -13.59 -13.91
CA ALA A 254 -2.70 -14.83 -13.99
C ALA A 254 -3.58 -16.07 -13.84
N GLY A 255 -4.60 -16.02 -12.96
CA GLY A 255 -5.64 -17.08 -12.87
C GLY A 255 -6.40 -17.27 -14.18
N VAL A 256 -6.81 -16.15 -14.82
CA VAL A 256 -7.45 -16.17 -16.15
C VAL A 256 -6.53 -16.81 -17.19
N MET A 257 -5.25 -16.41 -17.23
CA MET A 257 -4.25 -16.95 -18.16
C MET A 257 -4.11 -18.47 -18.02
N LYS A 258 -4.07 -18.97 -16.80
CA LYS A 258 -4.00 -20.43 -16.53
C LYS A 258 -5.23 -21.18 -17.07
N VAL A 259 -6.42 -20.60 -16.88
CA VAL A 259 -7.67 -21.21 -17.40
C VAL A 259 -7.71 -21.15 -18.92
N ALA A 260 -7.33 -20.02 -19.54
CA ALA A 260 -7.23 -19.90 -20.99
C ALA A 260 -6.32 -20.97 -21.58
N GLN A 261 -5.14 -21.17 -20.97
CA GLN A 261 -4.18 -22.23 -21.37
C GLN A 261 -4.80 -23.64 -21.27
N LYS A 262 -5.51 -23.96 -20.18
CA LYS A 262 -6.18 -25.25 -20.00
C LYS A 262 -7.28 -25.50 -21.03
N LEU A 263 -7.95 -24.43 -21.50
CA LEU A 263 -8.99 -24.51 -22.54
C LEU A 263 -8.43 -24.44 -23.96
N GLY A 264 -7.10 -24.38 -24.13
CA GLY A 264 -6.43 -24.28 -25.43
C GLY A 264 -6.64 -22.94 -26.14
N LEU A 265 -7.00 -21.87 -25.41
CA LEU A 265 -7.17 -20.54 -25.96
C LEU A 265 -5.83 -19.83 -26.07
N ALA A 266 -5.52 -19.31 -27.25
CA ALA A 266 -4.35 -18.48 -27.47
C ALA A 266 -4.59 -17.05 -26.98
N VAL A 267 -3.73 -16.59 -26.06
CA VAL A 267 -3.71 -15.19 -25.64
C VAL A 267 -2.56 -14.49 -26.39
N PRO A 268 -2.79 -13.38 -27.07
CA PRO A 268 -4.06 -12.60 -27.12
C PRO A 268 -5.01 -12.96 -28.26
N ASN A 269 -4.71 -13.94 -29.14
CA ASN A 269 -5.42 -14.14 -30.40
C ASN A 269 -6.90 -14.59 -30.24
N ASP A 270 -7.18 -15.49 -29.27
CA ASP A 270 -8.53 -15.98 -28.98
C ASP A 270 -9.17 -15.24 -27.82
N LEU A 271 -8.34 -14.67 -26.91
CA LEU A 271 -8.76 -13.97 -25.72
C LEU A 271 -7.69 -12.93 -25.31
N SER A 272 -8.06 -11.67 -25.23
CA SER A 272 -7.22 -10.65 -24.63
C SER A 272 -7.39 -10.67 -23.10
N VAL A 273 -6.29 -10.58 -22.37
CA VAL A 273 -6.30 -10.52 -20.90
C VAL A 273 -5.51 -9.32 -20.42
N VAL A 274 -6.12 -8.52 -19.56
CA VAL A 274 -5.48 -7.35 -18.93
C VAL A 274 -5.63 -7.47 -17.43
N GLY A 275 -4.55 -7.21 -16.70
CA GLY A 275 -4.51 -7.06 -15.26
C GLY A 275 -4.45 -5.59 -14.84
N PHE A 276 -4.07 -5.36 -13.60
CA PHE A 276 -3.85 -4.06 -12.98
C PHE A 276 -2.75 -4.23 -11.93
N ASP A 277 -2.00 -3.19 -11.59
CA ASP A 277 -0.91 -3.08 -10.59
C ASP A 277 0.51 -3.15 -11.14
N LEU A 278 0.76 -3.56 -12.39
CA LEU A 278 2.10 -3.73 -12.99
C LEU A 278 3.02 -4.61 -12.12
N SER A 279 2.53 -5.75 -11.67
CA SER A 279 3.33 -6.69 -10.91
C SER A 279 4.35 -7.41 -11.80
N LEU A 280 5.31 -8.12 -11.17
CA LEU A 280 6.38 -8.87 -11.86
C LEU A 280 5.90 -9.97 -12.83
N ILE A 281 4.60 -10.16 -13.01
CA ILE A 281 4.02 -11.10 -13.97
C ILE A 281 3.99 -10.56 -15.41
N HIS A 282 4.20 -9.27 -15.58
CA HIS A 282 4.36 -8.65 -16.89
C HIS A 282 5.78 -8.87 -17.41
N ILE A 283 6.07 -10.07 -17.85
CA ILE A 283 7.31 -10.40 -18.54
C ILE A 283 7.01 -10.62 -20.01
#